data_9a41f6cdaefebc4be37c5a03e19aee54
#
_entry.id   9a41f6cdaefebc4be37c5a03e19aee54
#
_cell.length_a   1.000
_cell.length_b   1.000
_cell.length_c   1.000
_cell.angle_alpha   90.00
_cell.angle_beta   90.00
_cell.angle_gamma   90.00
#
_symmetry.space_group_name_H-M   'P 1'
#
loop_
_entity.id
_entity.type
_entity.pdbx_description
1 polymer ?
#
loop_
_entity_poly.entity_id
_entity_poly.type
_entity_poly.pdbx_seq_one_letter_code
_entity_poly.pdbx_strand_id
1 'polypeptide(L)'
;MAVIRANVVPVPVPAADLWSAVTVETTSMTMHANADLPAPQGLYDPRFEHDACGVSFVANVKGVRSHDIVRFGIGALCNMEHRGATGAEADTGDGAGILIQVPDRFLRAVAGFELPTPGAYAVGIGFLPGDAGDAEKAQASIEAIAADEGLTVLGWRSVPVDPTCLGRSAVAVMPSFKQLFVTDPAGAQGIDLDRKLFVARKRIEHELPAEQRTYFPSLSSRTIVYKGMFTTPQLAAFYPDLADER
;
A
#
# COMPACT_ATOMS: atom_id res chain seq x y z
N MET A 1 -7.47 -5.71 7.70
CA MET A 1 -6.01 -5.84 7.44
C MET A 1 -5.30 -5.97 8.78
N ALA A 2 -5.00 -7.18 9.19
CA ALA A 2 -4.33 -7.47 10.46
C ALA A 2 -2.81 -7.54 10.22
N VAL A 3 -2.05 -6.74 10.96
CA VAL A 3 -0.58 -6.79 10.96
C VAL A 3 -0.14 -7.66 12.12
N ILE A 4 0.38 -8.84 11.84
CA ILE A 4 1.00 -9.72 12.85
C ILE A 4 2.50 -9.43 12.87
N ARG A 5 3.02 -8.99 14.03
CA ARG A 5 4.46 -8.96 14.32
C ARG A 5 4.88 -10.36 14.76
N ALA A 6 5.73 -11.02 13.97
CA ALA A 6 6.41 -12.23 14.42
C ALA A 6 7.77 -11.86 15.00
N ASN A 7 8.03 -12.27 16.25
CA ASN A 7 9.38 -12.31 16.82
C ASN A 7 10.07 -13.57 16.28
N VAL A 8 11.08 -13.39 15.44
CA VAL A 8 11.88 -14.48 14.89
C VAL A 8 13.12 -14.69 15.76
N VAL A 9 13.21 -15.85 16.37
CA VAL A 9 14.44 -16.33 17.02
C VAL A 9 15.36 -16.89 15.92
N PRO A 10 16.63 -16.49 15.81
CA PRO A 10 17.51 -16.97 14.75
C PRO A 10 17.91 -18.42 14.98
N VAL A 11 17.63 -19.27 13.99
CA VAL A 11 18.18 -20.63 13.89
C VAL A 11 19.35 -20.58 12.90
N PRO A 12 20.54 -21.10 13.20
CA PRO A 12 21.67 -21.09 12.28
C PRO A 12 21.47 -22.11 11.14
N VAL A 13 21.50 -21.63 9.90
CA VAL A 13 21.42 -22.44 8.67
C VAL A 13 22.79 -22.45 7.97
N PRO A 14 23.32 -23.60 7.53
CA PRO A 14 24.58 -23.68 6.80
C PRO A 14 24.49 -23.05 5.41
N ALA A 15 25.57 -22.44 4.95
CA ALA A 15 25.64 -21.53 3.79
C ALA A 15 25.47 -22.18 2.39
N ALA A 16 25.20 -23.47 2.28
CA ALA A 16 25.21 -24.18 0.99
C ALA A 16 23.84 -24.35 0.30
N ASP A 17 22.71 -24.10 0.99
CA ASP A 17 21.37 -24.43 0.46
C ASP A 17 20.39 -23.25 0.50
N LEU A 18 20.85 -22.04 0.21
CA LEU A 18 20.03 -20.80 0.27
C LEU A 18 18.94 -20.70 -0.81
N TRP A 19 18.85 -21.63 -1.74
CA TRP A 19 17.89 -21.60 -2.85
C TRP A 19 16.72 -22.58 -2.73
N SER A 20 16.77 -23.51 -1.76
CA SER A 20 15.72 -24.53 -1.58
C SER A 20 14.71 -24.21 -0.47
N ALA A 21 14.87 -23.14 0.27
CA ALA A 21 14.02 -22.81 1.42
C ALA A 21 13.18 -21.53 1.23
N VAL A 22 12.57 -21.35 0.06
CA VAL A 22 11.33 -20.56 0.00
C VAL A 22 10.20 -21.55 0.25
N THR A 23 10.02 -21.93 1.51
CA THR A 23 8.79 -22.61 1.91
C THR A 23 7.72 -21.54 1.95
N VAL A 24 6.89 -21.48 0.90
CA VAL A 24 5.62 -20.78 0.97
C VAL A 24 4.75 -21.62 1.91
N GLU A 25 4.79 -21.33 3.20
CA GLU A 25 3.77 -21.84 4.11
C GLU A 25 2.45 -21.18 3.74
N THR A 26 1.69 -21.85 2.90
CA THR A 26 0.28 -21.57 2.73
C THR A 26 -0.42 -22.04 4.01
N THR A 27 -0.37 -21.22 5.06
CA THR A 27 -1.21 -21.45 6.22
C THR A 27 -2.64 -21.22 5.74
N SER A 28 -3.32 -22.29 5.38
CA SER A 28 -4.77 -22.30 5.31
C SER A 28 -5.28 -21.96 6.71
N MET A 29 -5.54 -20.68 6.95
CA MET A 29 -6.33 -20.29 8.11
C MET A 29 -7.73 -20.84 7.88
N THR A 30 -7.99 -22.03 8.42
CA THR A 30 -9.35 -22.45 8.70
C THR A 30 -9.89 -21.46 9.71
N MET A 31 -10.52 -20.41 9.24
CA MET A 31 -11.27 -19.49 10.08
C MET A 31 -12.31 -20.31 10.82
N HIS A 32 -12.29 -20.23 12.13
CA HIS A 32 -13.30 -20.82 12.98
C HIS A 32 -14.66 -20.31 12.54
N ALA A 33 -15.59 -21.27 12.42
CA ALA A 33 -16.96 -21.01 12.00
C ALA A 33 -17.53 -19.76 12.68
N ASN A 34 -17.72 -18.79 11.92
CA ASN A 34 -18.45 -17.56 11.92
C ASN A 34 -19.62 -17.50 12.93
N ALA A 35 -19.30 -17.25 14.20
CA ALA A 35 -20.33 -16.98 15.21
C ALA A 35 -21.09 -15.67 14.96
N ASP A 36 -20.55 -14.79 14.07
CA ASP A 36 -21.08 -13.45 13.82
C ASP A 36 -21.74 -13.29 12.43
N LEU A 37 -21.83 -14.35 11.61
CA LEU A 37 -22.52 -14.25 10.35
C LEU A 37 -24.05 -14.30 10.51
N PRO A 38 -24.80 -13.56 9.69
CA PRO A 38 -26.25 -13.65 9.67
C PRO A 38 -26.72 -15.08 9.40
N ALA A 39 -27.87 -15.46 9.96
CA ALA A 39 -28.51 -16.72 9.63
C ALA A 39 -28.89 -16.79 8.13
N PRO A 40 -28.98 -17.98 7.53
CA PRO A 40 -29.42 -18.13 6.14
C PRO A 40 -30.72 -17.36 5.89
N GLN A 41 -30.74 -16.54 4.83
CA GLN A 41 -31.89 -15.72 4.46
C GLN A 41 -31.97 -15.54 2.94
N GLY A 42 -33.04 -15.94 2.33
CA GLY A 42 -33.23 -15.88 0.87
C GLY A 42 -32.20 -16.76 0.18
N LEU A 43 -31.38 -16.16 -0.70
CA LEU A 43 -30.29 -16.82 -1.41
C LEU A 43 -28.96 -16.83 -0.64
N TYR A 44 -28.89 -16.13 0.50
CA TYR A 44 -27.71 -16.12 1.33
C TYR A 44 -27.68 -17.34 2.27
N ASP A 45 -26.59 -18.08 2.25
CA ASP A 45 -26.29 -19.15 3.20
C ASP A 45 -24.82 -18.99 3.65
N PRO A 46 -24.53 -18.79 4.95
CA PRO A 46 -23.17 -18.59 5.45
C PRO A 46 -22.25 -19.79 5.18
N ARG A 47 -22.77 -20.96 4.83
CA ARG A 47 -21.94 -22.11 4.43
C ARG A 47 -21.25 -21.90 3.09
N PHE A 48 -21.74 -20.95 2.28
CA PHE A 48 -21.15 -20.57 0.99
C PHE A 48 -20.32 -19.29 1.08
N GLU A 49 -20.17 -18.69 2.28
CA GLU A 49 -19.29 -17.58 2.50
C GLU A 49 -17.84 -18.06 2.41
N HIS A 50 -17.08 -17.51 1.47
CA HIS A 50 -15.68 -17.83 1.24
C HIS A 50 -14.87 -16.54 1.18
N ASP A 51 -13.97 -16.34 2.14
CA ASP A 51 -12.96 -15.30 2.06
C ASP A 51 -11.95 -15.62 0.96
N ALA A 52 -11.95 -14.83 -0.08
CA ALA A 52 -11.04 -14.94 -1.22
C ALA A 52 -9.86 -13.96 -1.06
N CYS A 53 -9.13 -14.02 0.05
CA CYS A 53 -7.98 -13.17 0.32
C CYS A 53 -6.68 -13.99 0.37
N GLY A 54 -5.62 -13.47 -0.22
CA GLY A 54 -4.26 -14.00 -0.13
C GLY A 54 -3.31 -12.96 0.44
N VAL A 55 -2.47 -13.37 1.39
CA VAL A 55 -1.41 -12.53 1.97
C VAL A 55 -0.10 -13.30 1.97
N SER A 56 0.96 -12.66 1.53
CA SER A 56 2.33 -13.18 1.63
C SER A 56 3.28 -12.11 2.13
N PHE A 57 4.45 -12.52 2.59
CA PHE A 57 5.52 -11.60 2.93
C PHE A 57 6.87 -12.12 2.43
N VAL A 58 7.76 -11.18 2.09
CA VAL A 58 9.15 -11.44 1.74
C VAL A 58 10.03 -10.58 2.62
N ALA A 59 11.03 -11.18 3.26
CA ALA A 59 11.96 -10.47 4.13
C ALA A 59 13.40 -10.97 3.96
N ASN A 60 14.34 -10.04 3.98
CA ASN A 60 15.74 -10.37 4.07
C ASN A 60 16.13 -10.50 5.56
N VAL A 61 16.51 -11.72 5.99
CA VAL A 61 16.83 -12.02 7.40
C VAL A 61 18.01 -11.18 7.93
N LYS A 62 18.92 -10.75 7.03
CA LYS A 62 20.06 -9.88 7.39
C LYS A 62 19.72 -8.39 7.36
N GLY A 63 18.48 -8.01 7.03
CA GLY A 63 18.03 -6.62 6.94
C GLY A 63 18.63 -5.84 5.76
N VAL A 64 19.23 -6.53 4.77
CA VAL A 64 19.79 -5.88 3.58
C VAL A 64 18.65 -5.46 2.66
N ARG A 65 18.59 -4.16 2.36
CA ARG A 65 17.62 -3.60 1.41
C ARG A 65 18.03 -3.92 -0.02
N SER A 66 17.11 -4.42 -0.83
CA SER A 66 17.32 -4.63 -2.26
C SER A 66 16.00 -4.60 -3.01
N HIS A 67 16.02 -4.24 -4.28
CA HIS A 67 14.87 -4.31 -5.16
C HIS A 67 14.39 -5.76 -5.37
N ASP A 68 15.25 -6.75 -5.20
CA ASP A 68 14.87 -8.17 -5.27
C ASP A 68 13.72 -8.50 -4.32
N ILE A 69 13.65 -7.87 -3.14
CA ILE A 69 12.55 -8.07 -2.18
C ILE A 69 11.22 -7.63 -2.81
N VAL A 70 11.21 -6.50 -3.53
CA VAL A 70 10.02 -6.00 -4.24
C VAL A 70 9.64 -6.97 -5.35
N ARG A 71 10.62 -7.40 -6.16
CA ARG A 71 10.41 -8.36 -7.25
C ARG A 71 9.86 -9.70 -6.74
N PHE A 72 10.40 -10.23 -5.66
CA PHE A 72 9.88 -11.46 -5.03
C PHE A 72 8.49 -11.25 -4.43
N GLY A 73 8.21 -10.09 -3.84
CA GLY A 73 6.88 -9.74 -3.34
C GLY A 73 5.84 -9.70 -4.46
N ILE A 74 6.17 -9.09 -5.60
CA ILE A 74 5.30 -9.08 -6.79
C ILE A 74 5.11 -10.51 -7.33
N GLY A 75 6.17 -11.31 -7.41
CA GLY A 75 6.09 -12.72 -7.83
C GLY A 75 5.21 -13.55 -6.90
N ALA A 76 5.32 -13.36 -5.59
CA ALA A 76 4.46 -14.03 -4.61
C ALA A 76 2.99 -13.60 -4.75
N LEU A 77 2.73 -12.32 -5.05
CA LEU A 77 1.40 -11.81 -5.32
C LEU A 77 0.80 -12.50 -6.57
N CYS A 78 1.55 -12.59 -7.67
CA CYS A 78 1.10 -13.27 -8.89
C CYS A 78 0.82 -14.77 -8.63
N ASN A 79 1.60 -15.43 -7.80
CA ASN A 79 1.36 -16.83 -7.43
C ASN A 79 0.06 -17.02 -6.63
N MET A 80 -0.49 -15.95 -6.07
CA MET A 80 -1.77 -15.95 -5.35
C MET A 80 -2.97 -15.51 -6.22
N GLU A 81 -2.81 -15.41 -7.53
CA GLU A 81 -3.89 -14.98 -8.44
C GLU A 81 -5.17 -15.81 -8.28
N HIS A 82 -5.05 -17.11 -8.01
CA HIS A 82 -6.16 -18.00 -7.71
C HIS A 82 -6.97 -17.66 -6.45
N ARG A 83 -6.48 -16.70 -5.62
CA ARG A 83 -7.14 -16.17 -4.43
C ARG A 83 -7.84 -14.84 -4.68
N GLY A 84 -7.65 -14.26 -5.87
CA GLY A 84 -8.31 -13.05 -6.31
C GLY A 84 -9.59 -13.36 -7.08
N ALA A 85 -10.43 -12.35 -7.24
CA ALA A 85 -11.61 -12.41 -8.08
C ALA A 85 -11.55 -11.34 -9.18
N THR A 86 -12.23 -11.63 -10.28
CA THR A 86 -12.47 -10.66 -11.34
C THR A 86 -13.97 -10.40 -11.45
N GLY A 87 -14.32 -9.18 -11.84
CA GLY A 87 -15.70 -8.80 -12.10
C GLY A 87 -16.22 -9.32 -13.46
N ALA A 88 -17.19 -8.60 -14.03
CA ALA A 88 -17.69 -8.89 -15.36
C ALA A 88 -16.64 -8.64 -16.47
N GLU A 89 -15.63 -7.86 -16.20
CA GLU A 89 -14.46 -7.62 -17.05
C GLU A 89 -13.27 -8.41 -16.51
N ALA A 90 -12.61 -9.20 -17.37
CA ALA A 90 -11.47 -10.04 -16.97
C ALA A 90 -10.24 -9.24 -16.52
N ASP A 91 -10.15 -7.98 -16.93
CA ASP A 91 -9.11 -7.02 -16.62
C ASP A 91 -9.49 -6.02 -15.51
N THR A 92 -10.57 -6.30 -14.77
CA THR A 92 -10.97 -5.57 -13.56
C THR A 92 -11.01 -6.54 -12.39
N GLY A 93 -10.01 -6.43 -11.50
CA GLY A 93 -9.87 -7.30 -10.31
C GLY A 93 -10.51 -6.70 -9.07
N ASP A 94 -10.65 -7.51 -8.04
CA ASP A 94 -11.15 -7.15 -6.71
C ASP A 94 -10.12 -6.37 -5.86
N GLY A 95 -8.87 -6.41 -6.27
CA GLY A 95 -7.80 -5.60 -5.71
C GLY A 95 -6.51 -6.35 -5.45
N ALA A 96 -5.40 -5.68 -5.74
CA ALA A 96 -4.06 -6.14 -5.42
C ALA A 96 -3.21 -4.98 -4.88
N GLY A 97 -2.18 -5.31 -4.10
CA GLY A 97 -1.28 -4.29 -3.56
C GLY A 97 -0.04 -4.88 -2.92
N ILE A 98 0.95 -4.02 -2.74
CA ILE A 98 2.19 -4.32 -2.06
C ILE A 98 2.51 -3.22 -1.04
N LEU A 99 2.95 -3.63 0.14
CA LEU A 99 3.53 -2.75 1.14
C LEU A 99 5.03 -2.98 1.15
N ILE A 100 5.81 -1.92 0.90
CA ILE A 100 7.27 -1.97 0.90
C ILE A 100 7.86 -0.99 1.91
N GLN A 101 9.10 -1.15 2.27
CA GLN A 101 9.84 -0.12 3.00
C GLN A 101 9.97 1.13 2.12
N VAL A 102 10.00 2.33 2.75
CA VAL A 102 10.24 3.58 2.03
C VAL A 102 11.55 3.46 1.24
N PRO A 103 11.49 3.52 -0.11
CA PRO A 103 12.66 3.39 -0.97
C PRO A 103 13.38 4.74 -1.09
N ASP A 104 14.12 5.14 -0.06
CA ASP A 104 14.71 6.48 0.07
C ASP A 104 15.58 6.89 -1.13
N ARG A 105 16.41 5.96 -1.66
CA ARG A 105 17.26 6.25 -2.82
C ARG A 105 16.45 6.60 -4.06
N PHE A 106 15.40 5.84 -4.31
CA PHE A 106 14.46 6.07 -5.40
C PHE A 106 13.75 7.41 -5.22
N LEU A 107 13.16 7.66 -4.03
CA LEU A 107 12.39 8.87 -3.79
C LEU A 107 13.24 10.13 -3.92
N ARG A 108 14.49 10.13 -3.43
CA ARG A 108 15.44 11.25 -3.64
C ARG A 108 15.70 11.54 -5.11
N ALA A 109 15.70 10.53 -5.96
CA ALA A 109 15.96 10.71 -7.38
C ALA A 109 14.74 11.25 -8.16
N VAL A 110 13.51 11.07 -7.63
CA VAL A 110 12.27 11.37 -8.37
C VAL A 110 11.40 12.46 -7.72
N ALA A 111 11.66 12.86 -6.48
CA ALA A 111 10.83 13.84 -5.76
C ALA A 111 10.87 15.24 -6.38
N GLY A 112 12.02 15.64 -6.96
CA GLY A 112 12.19 16.99 -7.52
C GLY A 112 12.46 18.09 -6.47
N PHE A 113 12.58 17.72 -5.21
CA PHE A 113 12.93 18.59 -4.08
C PHE A 113 13.77 17.82 -3.05
N GLU A 114 14.44 18.56 -2.15
CA GLU A 114 15.29 17.96 -1.13
C GLU A 114 14.46 17.21 -0.07
N LEU A 115 14.92 16.02 0.29
CA LEU A 115 14.33 15.21 1.36
C LEU A 115 15.27 15.21 2.58
N PRO A 116 14.74 15.31 3.81
CA PRO A 116 15.52 15.10 5.04
C PRO A 116 16.15 13.70 5.09
N THR A 117 16.91 13.41 6.13
CA THR A 117 17.49 12.08 6.33
C THR A 117 16.41 11.00 6.45
N PRO A 118 16.71 9.75 6.05
CA PRO A 118 15.76 8.65 6.18
C PRO A 118 15.19 8.52 7.60
N GLY A 119 13.87 8.42 7.70
CA GLY A 119 13.15 8.39 8.97
C GLY A 119 12.74 9.76 9.52
N ALA A 120 13.31 10.86 9.02
CA ALA A 120 12.93 12.24 9.40
C ALA A 120 11.88 12.85 8.44
N TYR A 121 11.48 12.12 7.42
CA TYR A 121 10.35 12.46 6.57
C TYR A 121 9.45 11.24 6.39
N ALA A 122 8.25 11.49 5.97
CA ALA A 122 7.29 10.46 5.63
C ALA A 122 6.71 10.68 4.24
N VAL A 123 6.22 9.60 3.66
CA VAL A 123 5.59 9.61 2.34
C VAL A 123 4.35 8.73 2.34
N GLY A 124 3.36 9.12 1.57
CA GLY A 124 2.18 8.32 1.30
C GLY A 124 1.60 8.61 -0.07
N ILE A 125 0.99 7.61 -0.69
CA ILE A 125 0.23 7.80 -1.93
C ILE A 125 -1.18 8.20 -1.56
N GLY A 126 -1.57 9.43 -1.87
CA GLY A 126 -2.94 9.91 -1.78
C GLY A 126 -3.74 9.50 -3.03
N PHE A 127 -4.90 8.95 -2.78
CA PHE A 127 -5.95 8.72 -3.77
C PHE A 127 -6.86 9.94 -3.72
N LEU A 128 -6.72 10.83 -4.71
CA LEU A 128 -7.44 12.09 -4.77
C LEU A 128 -8.50 12.06 -5.87
N PRO A 129 -9.44 13.03 -5.92
CA PRO A 129 -10.39 13.12 -7.01
C PRO A 129 -9.71 13.06 -8.38
N GLY A 130 -10.37 12.42 -9.35
CA GLY A 130 -9.87 12.36 -10.73
C GLY A 130 -9.89 13.71 -11.45
N ASP A 131 -10.82 14.61 -11.08
CA ASP A 131 -10.86 15.99 -11.58
C ASP A 131 -9.70 16.81 -10.99
N ALA A 132 -8.98 17.54 -11.85
CA ALA A 132 -7.79 18.28 -11.46
C ALA A 132 -8.08 19.39 -10.45
N GLY A 133 -9.19 20.14 -10.63
CA GLY A 133 -9.56 21.22 -9.73
C GLY A 133 -10.00 20.72 -8.34
N ASP A 134 -10.69 19.58 -8.29
CA ASP A 134 -11.07 18.97 -7.01
C ASP A 134 -9.86 18.30 -6.34
N ALA A 135 -8.92 17.75 -7.11
CA ALA A 135 -7.67 17.25 -6.58
C ALA A 135 -6.81 18.35 -5.94
N GLU A 136 -6.74 19.54 -6.56
CA GLU A 136 -6.04 20.71 -6.00
C GLU A 136 -6.70 21.20 -4.69
N LYS A 137 -8.03 21.25 -4.64
CA LYS A 137 -8.76 21.58 -3.39
C LYS A 137 -8.47 20.56 -2.29
N ALA A 138 -8.48 19.27 -2.64
CA ALA A 138 -8.15 18.21 -1.69
C ALA A 138 -6.71 18.35 -1.18
N GLN A 139 -5.73 18.63 -2.05
CA GLN A 139 -4.34 18.89 -1.65
C GLN A 139 -4.25 20.06 -0.66
N ALA A 140 -4.90 21.20 -0.96
CA ALA A 140 -4.90 22.36 -0.07
C ALA A 140 -5.49 22.03 1.32
N SER A 141 -6.58 21.26 1.36
CA SER A 141 -7.18 20.81 2.63
C SER A 141 -6.28 19.87 3.41
N ILE A 142 -5.60 18.94 2.71
CA ILE A 142 -4.62 18.02 3.31
C ILE A 142 -3.42 18.80 3.91
N GLU A 143 -2.92 19.81 3.19
CA GLU A 143 -1.85 20.68 3.66
C GLU A 143 -2.26 21.47 4.91
N ALA A 144 -3.50 21.98 4.95
CA ALA A 144 -4.02 22.67 6.14
C ALA A 144 -4.11 21.72 7.35
N ILE A 145 -4.63 20.50 7.17
CA ILE A 145 -4.70 19.49 8.24
C ILE A 145 -3.28 19.10 8.71
N ALA A 146 -2.34 18.92 7.78
CA ALA A 146 -0.95 18.63 8.14
C ALA A 146 -0.33 19.77 8.98
N ALA A 147 -0.55 21.02 8.60
CA ALA A 147 -0.09 22.19 9.33
C ALA A 147 -0.71 22.27 10.74
N ASP A 148 -2.02 21.99 10.87
CA ASP A 148 -2.70 21.96 12.18
C ASP A 148 -2.12 20.89 13.11
N GLU A 149 -1.65 19.76 12.57
CA GLU A 149 -0.95 18.71 13.33
C GLU A 149 0.54 19.02 13.57
N GLY A 150 0.99 20.22 13.19
CA GLY A 150 2.38 20.66 13.38
C GLY A 150 3.36 19.97 12.42
N LEU A 151 2.87 19.49 11.29
CA LEU A 151 3.67 18.89 10.22
C LEU A 151 3.95 19.93 9.13
N THR A 152 5.07 19.77 8.43
CA THR A 152 5.43 20.59 7.27
C THR A 152 5.38 19.74 6.02
N VAL A 153 4.60 20.17 5.02
CA VAL A 153 4.59 19.56 3.70
C VAL A 153 5.86 19.97 2.95
N LEU A 154 6.65 18.99 2.53
CA LEU A 154 7.87 19.19 1.73
C LEU A 154 7.52 19.35 0.25
N GLY A 155 6.47 18.67 -0.19
CA GLY A 155 5.98 18.75 -1.55
C GLY A 155 5.12 17.57 -1.97
N TRP A 156 4.69 17.63 -3.23
CA TRP A 156 3.89 16.62 -3.89
C TRP A 156 4.58 16.12 -5.15
N ARG A 157 4.47 14.82 -5.41
CA ARG A 157 4.88 14.21 -6.66
C ARG A 157 3.69 13.49 -7.30
N SER A 158 3.44 13.73 -8.59
CA SER A 158 2.52 12.89 -9.35
C SER A 158 3.12 11.49 -9.51
N VAL A 159 2.38 10.46 -9.12
CA VAL A 159 2.81 9.08 -9.33
C VAL A 159 2.58 8.73 -10.78
N PRO A 160 3.62 8.31 -11.54
CA PRO A 160 3.41 7.83 -12.89
C PRO A 160 2.62 6.51 -12.85
N VAL A 161 1.60 6.42 -13.70
CA VAL A 161 0.75 5.24 -13.83
C VAL A 161 0.49 4.93 -15.31
N ASP A 162 0.34 3.65 -15.62
CA ASP A 162 -0.08 3.18 -16.95
C ASP A 162 -1.50 2.59 -16.88
N PRO A 163 -2.54 3.36 -17.23
CA PRO A 163 -3.91 2.89 -17.20
C PRO A 163 -4.26 1.92 -18.34
N THR A 164 -3.38 1.70 -19.32
CA THR A 164 -3.68 0.85 -20.48
C THR A 164 -3.87 -0.62 -20.12
N CYS A 165 -3.38 -1.03 -18.95
CA CYS A 165 -3.56 -2.38 -18.43
C CYS A 165 -4.89 -2.60 -17.69
N LEU A 166 -5.72 -1.56 -17.52
CA LEU A 166 -6.94 -1.60 -16.71
C LEU A 166 -8.19 -1.84 -17.56
N GLY A 167 -9.18 -2.51 -16.96
CA GLY A 167 -10.53 -2.59 -17.50
C GLY A 167 -11.24 -1.24 -17.50
N ARG A 168 -12.22 -1.08 -18.40
CA ARG A 168 -12.97 0.18 -18.57
C ARG A 168 -13.64 0.66 -17.29
N SER A 169 -14.17 -0.26 -16.50
CA SER A 169 -14.83 0.07 -15.23
C SER A 169 -13.85 0.65 -14.21
N ALA A 170 -12.62 0.13 -14.14
CA ALA A 170 -11.58 0.67 -13.26
C ALA A 170 -11.09 2.04 -13.73
N VAL A 171 -10.90 2.23 -15.04
CA VAL A 171 -10.50 3.53 -15.62
C VAL A 171 -11.55 4.60 -15.36
N ALA A 172 -12.85 4.27 -15.48
CA ALA A 172 -13.94 5.23 -15.29
C ALA A 172 -14.01 5.85 -13.88
N VAL A 173 -13.46 5.18 -12.87
CA VAL A 173 -13.45 5.63 -11.47
C VAL A 173 -12.04 5.86 -10.94
N MET A 174 -11.04 5.90 -11.82
CA MET A 174 -9.66 6.03 -11.45
C MET A 174 -9.38 7.37 -10.74
N PRO A 175 -8.80 7.36 -9.54
CA PRO A 175 -8.40 8.59 -8.85
C PRO A 175 -7.13 9.18 -9.45
N SER A 176 -6.81 10.40 -9.05
CA SER A 176 -5.48 10.99 -9.23
C SER A 176 -4.54 10.47 -8.14
N PHE A 177 -3.37 9.99 -8.52
CA PHE A 177 -2.36 9.45 -7.59
C PHE A 177 -1.26 10.47 -7.33
N LYS A 178 -1.18 10.95 -6.10
CA LYS A 178 -0.17 11.94 -5.68
C LYS A 178 0.58 11.42 -4.45
N GLN A 179 1.90 11.48 -4.49
CA GLN A 179 2.72 11.24 -3.29
C GLN A 179 2.85 12.54 -2.52
N LEU A 180 2.41 12.52 -1.26
CA LEU A 180 2.64 13.57 -0.27
C LEU A 180 3.92 13.26 0.50
N PHE A 181 4.77 14.26 0.65
CA PHE A 181 5.97 14.20 1.48
C PHE A 181 5.85 15.20 2.63
N VAL A 182 6.04 14.74 3.85
CA VAL A 182 5.91 15.56 5.07
C VAL A 182 7.05 15.31 6.03
N THR A 183 7.35 16.31 6.86
CA THR A 183 8.30 16.22 7.96
C THR A 183 7.73 16.87 9.22
N ASP A 184 8.30 16.54 10.37
CA ASP A 184 8.01 17.24 11.64
C ASP A 184 9.12 18.26 11.92
N PRO A 185 8.85 19.57 11.90
CA PRO A 185 9.84 20.59 12.22
C PRO A 185 10.33 20.52 13.67
N ALA A 186 9.58 19.87 14.57
CA ALA A 186 10.00 19.60 15.94
C ALA A 186 10.99 18.42 16.06
N GLY A 187 11.31 17.74 14.93
CA GLY A 187 12.34 16.72 14.86
C GLY A 187 11.90 15.31 15.22
N ALA A 188 10.59 15.01 15.29
CA ALA A 188 10.14 13.65 15.48
C ALA A 188 10.53 12.77 14.26
N GLN A 189 10.97 11.54 14.52
CA GLN A 189 11.44 10.60 13.51
C GLN A 189 10.90 9.20 13.76
N GLY A 190 10.91 8.37 12.73
CA GLY A 190 10.53 6.97 12.82
C GLY A 190 9.12 6.79 13.41
N ILE A 191 9.00 6.00 14.48
CA ILE A 191 7.69 5.68 15.08
C ILE A 191 7.00 6.90 15.70
N ASP A 192 7.74 7.89 16.20
CA ASP A 192 7.15 9.08 16.81
C ASP A 192 6.57 10.00 15.73
N LEU A 193 7.24 10.13 14.59
CA LEU A 193 6.67 10.76 13.40
C LEU A 193 5.44 9.99 12.91
N ASP A 194 5.52 8.67 12.81
CA ASP A 194 4.40 7.84 12.35
C ASP A 194 3.15 7.95 13.23
N ARG A 195 3.29 8.20 14.55
CA ARG A 195 2.15 8.46 15.45
C ARG A 195 1.42 9.76 15.11
N LYS A 196 2.14 10.85 14.84
CA LYS A 196 1.56 12.11 14.38
C LYS A 196 0.87 11.94 13.04
N LEU A 197 1.53 11.24 12.12
CA LEU A 197 1.00 10.97 10.78
C LEU A 197 -0.28 10.12 10.81
N PHE A 198 -0.39 9.21 11.77
CA PHE A 198 -1.62 8.45 11.95
C PHE A 198 -2.80 9.37 12.29
N VAL A 199 -2.60 10.35 13.16
CA VAL A 199 -3.63 11.35 13.51
C VAL A 199 -3.98 12.18 12.29
N ALA A 200 -2.99 12.78 11.62
CA ALA A 200 -3.20 13.60 10.42
C ALA A 200 -3.94 12.81 9.32
N ARG A 201 -3.53 11.56 9.06
CA ARG A 201 -4.18 10.68 8.09
C ARG A 201 -5.65 10.41 8.44
N LYS A 202 -5.95 10.17 9.73
CA LYS A 202 -7.32 9.94 10.17
C LYS A 202 -8.18 11.20 10.08
N ARG A 203 -7.62 12.36 10.40
CA ARG A 203 -8.29 13.64 10.17
C ARG A 203 -8.61 13.85 8.69
N ILE A 204 -7.65 13.60 7.79
CA ILE A 204 -7.87 13.68 6.34
C ILE A 204 -9.03 12.77 5.91
N GLU A 205 -9.07 11.52 6.39
CA GLU A 205 -10.14 10.57 6.06
C GLU A 205 -11.53 11.01 6.56
N HIS A 206 -11.61 11.77 7.67
CA HIS A 206 -12.87 12.14 8.31
C HIS A 206 -13.32 13.57 8.05
N GLU A 207 -12.40 14.49 7.82
CA GLU A 207 -12.71 15.92 7.67
C GLU A 207 -12.90 16.33 6.21
N LEU A 208 -12.30 15.59 5.26
CA LEU A 208 -12.58 15.86 3.85
C LEU A 208 -13.99 15.36 3.45
N PRO A 209 -14.65 16.05 2.51
CA PRO A 209 -15.97 15.63 2.02
C PRO A 209 -15.94 14.17 1.50
N ALA A 210 -16.88 13.36 1.94
CA ALA A 210 -16.98 11.95 1.58
C ALA A 210 -17.09 11.73 0.05
N GLU A 211 -17.68 12.69 -0.66
CA GLU A 211 -17.85 12.69 -2.12
C GLU A 211 -16.49 12.72 -2.84
N GLN A 212 -15.48 13.33 -2.23
CA GLN A 212 -14.13 13.40 -2.80
C GLN A 212 -13.40 12.07 -2.74
N ARG A 213 -13.85 11.11 -1.90
CA ARG A 213 -13.23 9.77 -1.73
C ARG A 213 -11.72 9.81 -1.54
N THR A 214 -11.23 10.90 -0.91
CA THR A 214 -9.79 11.12 -0.69
C THR A 214 -9.31 10.29 0.50
N TYR A 215 -8.24 9.53 0.31
CA TYR A 215 -7.63 8.76 1.40
C TYR A 215 -6.17 8.39 1.11
N PHE A 216 -5.44 8.03 2.17
CA PHE A 216 -4.10 7.49 2.10
C PHE A 216 -4.09 6.05 2.65
N PRO A 217 -3.74 5.02 1.84
CA PRO A 217 -3.56 3.66 2.36
C PRO A 217 -2.46 3.58 3.43
N SER A 218 -1.41 4.39 3.27
CA SER A 218 -0.35 4.61 4.26
C SER A 218 0.17 6.04 4.16
N LEU A 219 0.58 6.60 5.28
CA LEU A 219 1.38 7.81 5.38
C LEU A 219 2.38 7.54 6.51
N SER A 220 3.65 7.28 6.17
CA SER A 220 4.62 6.74 7.11
C SER A 220 6.05 7.09 6.72
N SER A 221 6.91 7.18 7.73
CA SER A 221 8.36 7.33 7.55
C SER A 221 9.06 6.01 7.22
N ARG A 222 8.36 4.87 7.31
CA ARG A 222 8.95 3.53 7.23
C ARG A 222 8.43 2.70 6.08
N THR A 223 7.17 2.84 5.71
CA THR A 223 6.52 2.00 4.71
C THR A 223 5.64 2.82 3.76
N ILE A 224 5.50 2.32 2.54
CA ILE A 224 4.59 2.87 1.53
C ILE A 224 3.78 1.74 0.90
N VAL A 225 2.52 2.01 0.57
CA VAL A 225 1.60 1.06 -0.05
C VAL A 225 1.30 1.50 -1.47
N TYR A 226 1.52 0.59 -2.41
CA TYR A 226 1.01 0.65 -3.77
C TYR A 226 -0.15 -0.33 -3.89
N LYS A 227 -1.32 0.12 -4.34
CA LYS A 227 -2.50 -0.73 -4.48
C LYS A 227 -3.51 -0.15 -5.46
N GLY A 228 -4.45 -0.96 -5.88
CA GLY A 228 -5.59 -0.54 -6.70
C GLY A 228 -6.57 -1.69 -6.94
N MET A 229 -7.61 -1.41 -7.69
CA MET A 229 -8.56 -2.43 -8.17
C MET A 229 -7.95 -3.14 -9.38
N PHE A 230 -7.00 -4.02 -9.09
CA PHE A 230 -6.21 -4.76 -10.06
C PHE A 230 -6.45 -6.25 -9.95
N THR A 231 -6.18 -6.97 -11.03
CA THR A 231 -5.69 -8.35 -10.94
C THR A 231 -4.22 -8.33 -10.49
N THR A 232 -3.71 -9.43 -9.98
CA THR A 232 -2.35 -9.47 -9.42
C THR A 232 -1.25 -9.07 -10.42
N PRO A 233 -1.28 -9.47 -11.71
CA PRO A 233 -0.27 -9.05 -12.68
C PRO A 233 -0.31 -7.55 -13.03
N GLN A 234 -1.47 -6.91 -12.90
CA GLN A 234 -1.63 -5.50 -13.28
C GLN A 234 -0.90 -4.54 -12.34
N LEU A 235 -0.64 -4.91 -11.08
CA LEU A 235 -0.01 -4.02 -10.10
C LEU A 235 1.34 -3.47 -10.61
N ALA A 236 2.22 -4.34 -11.10
CA ALA A 236 3.53 -3.95 -11.59
C ALA A 236 3.46 -3.22 -12.94
N ALA A 237 2.49 -3.57 -13.80
CA ALA A 237 2.27 -2.89 -15.06
C ALA A 237 1.74 -1.47 -14.85
N PHE A 238 0.83 -1.29 -13.89
CA PHE A 238 0.21 -0.01 -13.59
C PHE A 238 1.15 0.99 -12.91
N TYR A 239 2.06 0.52 -12.02
CA TYR A 239 2.99 1.37 -11.30
C TYR A 239 4.44 1.18 -11.79
N PRO A 240 4.91 1.95 -12.80
CA PRO A 240 6.30 1.89 -13.27
C PRO A 240 7.35 2.11 -12.16
N ASP A 241 6.99 2.85 -11.10
CA ASP A 241 7.85 3.05 -9.93
C ASP A 241 8.35 1.73 -9.31
N LEU A 242 7.54 0.65 -9.38
CA LEU A 242 7.89 -0.65 -8.82
C LEU A 242 8.97 -1.41 -9.61
N ALA A 243 9.28 -0.96 -10.82
CA ALA A 243 10.34 -1.52 -11.67
C ALA A 243 11.70 -0.82 -11.46
N ASP A 244 11.74 0.28 -10.70
CA ASP A 244 12.99 1.02 -10.47
C ASP A 244 13.87 0.29 -9.44
N GLU A 245 15.10 -0.01 -9.81
CA GLU A 245 16.02 -0.82 -8.99
C GLU A 245 16.71 -0.04 -7.84
N ARG A 246 16.49 1.26 -7.75
CA ARG A 246 17.05 2.12 -6.69
C ARG A 246 16.29 1.93 -5.41
#